data_12c568c0e75e7acd51899c7b09ab59e4
#
_entry.id   12c568c0e75e7acd51899c7b09ab59e4
#
_cell.length_a   1.000
_cell.length_b   1.000
_cell.length_c   1.000
_cell.angle_alpha   90.00
_cell.angle_beta   90.00
_cell.angle_gamma   90.00
#
_symmetry.space_group_name_H-M   'P 1'
#
loop_
_entity.id
_entity.type
_entity.pdbx_description
1 polymer ?
#
loop_
_entity_poly.entity_id
_entity_poly.type
_entity_poly.pdbx_seq_one_letter_code
_entity_poly.pdbx_strand_id
1 'polypeptide(L)'
;MVVEDSSSFREIIKYNLRDQFPSMVIIEAADGVEAFQKIDSDHPNLIFMDIGLPGENGLELTRKIKADHPDVIIIILTSHDSPEYREAAIRYRADYFFSKDALLNDGVFTLVKSILVKKGFNADASDSR
;
A
#
# COMPACT_ATOMS: atom_id res chain seq x y z
N MET A 1 4.13 -0.40 -4.08
CA MET A 1 4.67 0.92 -3.69
C MET A 1 4.27 1.23 -2.27
N VAL A 2 5.12 1.91 -1.52
CA VAL A 2 4.83 2.33 -0.15
C VAL A 2 4.81 3.86 -0.13
N VAL A 3 3.66 4.46 0.17
CA VAL A 3 3.48 5.91 0.25
C VAL A 3 3.32 6.30 1.71
N GLU A 4 4.38 6.82 2.29
CA GLU A 4 4.50 7.09 3.72
C GLU A 4 5.56 8.15 3.94
N ASP A 5 5.23 9.23 4.65
CA ASP A 5 6.20 10.32 4.86
C ASP A 5 7.21 10.01 5.97
N SER A 6 6.88 9.16 6.93
CA SER A 6 7.82 8.76 7.97
C SER A 6 8.84 7.79 7.39
N SER A 7 10.09 8.19 7.31
CA SER A 7 11.15 7.32 6.76
C SER A 7 11.35 6.08 7.64
N SER A 8 11.24 6.21 8.95
CA SER A 8 11.40 5.05 9.83
C SER A 8 10.27 4.05 9.66
N PHE A 9 9.03 4.52 9.53
CA PHE A 9 7.92 3.59 9.32
C PHE A 9 7.98 2.97 7.92
N ARG A 10 8.40 3.74 6.92
CA ARG A 10 8.62 3.22 5.56
C ARG A 10 9.63 2.07 5.57
N GLU A 11 10.72 2.22 6.34
CA GLU A 11 11.72 1.16 6.49
C GLU A 11 11.15 -0.08 7.16
N ILE A 12 10.27 0.09 8.14
CA ILE A 12 9.62 -1.05 8.81
C ILE A 12 8.77 -1.83 7.80
N ILE A 13 7.98 -1.14 7.00
CA ILE A 13 7.14 -1.80 5.98
C ILE A 13 8.04 -2.53 4.99
N LYS A 14 9.06 -1.87 4.49
CA LYS A 14 9.99 -2.46 3.52
C LYS A 14 10.66 -3.71 4.06
N TYR A 15 11.15 -3.64 5.29
CA TYR A 15 11.82 -4.78 5.90
C TYR A 15 10.87 -5.98 5.95
N ASN A 16 9.65 -5.75 6.42
CA ASN A 16 8.68 -6.84 6.52
C ASN A 16 8.29 -7.40 5.15
N LEU A 17 8.14 -6.53 4.16
CA LEU A 17 7.82 -6.99 2.81
C LEU A 17 8.95 -7.80 2.19
N ARG A 18 10.19 -7.36 2.37
CA ARG A 18 11.34 -8.09 1.84
C ARG A 18 11.53 -9.43 2.52
N ASP A 19 11.24 -9.49 3.82
CA ASP A 19 11.33 -10.72 4.57
C ASP A 19 10.30 -11.74 4.07
N GLN A 20 9.08 -11.29 3.81
CA GLN A 20 8.00 -12.17 3.36
C GLN A 20 8.03 -12.43 1.86
N PHE A 21 8.50 -11.48 1.06
CA PHE A 21 8.46 -11.55 -0.39
C PHE A 21 9.81 -11.11 -0.97
N PRO A 22 10.83 -11.95 -0.92
CA PRO A 22 12.21 -11.56 -1.24
C PRO A 22 12.44 -10.98 -2.65
N SER A 23 11.64 -11.35 -3.63
CA SER A 23 11.83 -10.79 -4.98
C SER A 23 10.87 -9.67 -5.32
N MET A 24 10.12 -9.18 -4.36
CA MET A 24 9.22 -8.05 -4.61
C MET A 24 10.05 -6.79 -4.88
N VAL A 25 9.68 -6.07 -5.93
CA VAL A 25 10.27 -4.76 -6.21
C VAL A 25 9.49 -3.72 -5.40
N ILE A 26 10.18 -3.02 -4.53
CA ILE A 26 9.55 -2.05 -3.63
C ILE A 26 9.89 -0.64 -4.08
N ILE A 27 8.86 0.16 -4.34
CA ILE A 27 8.97 1.55 -4.76
C ILE A 27 8.48 2.40 -3.60
N GLU A 28 9.15 3.52 -3.32
CA GLU A 28 8.82 4.38 -2.19
C GLU A 28 8.40 5.76 -2.64
N ALA A 29 7.49 6.36 -1.90
CA ALA A 29 7.12 7.76 -2.08
C ALA A 29 6.84 8.38 -0.71
N ALA A 30 7.31 9.59 -0.49
CA ALA A 30 7.13 10.28 0.78
C ALA A 30 5.90 11.20 0.78
N ASP A 31 5.35 11.50 -0.38
CA ASP A 31 4.18 12.36 -0.52
C ASP A 31 3.43 12.05 -1.81
N GLY A 32 2.34 12.78 -2.05
CA GLY A 32 1.49 12.54 -3.21
C GLY A 32 2.13 12.89 -4.52
N VAL A 33 2.95 13.94 -4.56
CA VAL A 33 3.62 14.35 -5.81
C VAL A 33 4.54 13.23 -6.28
N GLU A 34 5.37 12.74 -5.36
CA GLU A 34 6.29 11.65 -5.66
C GLU A 34 5.54 10.38 -6.04
N ALA A 35 4.43 10.10 -5.34
CA ALA A 35 3.61 8.92 -5.64
C ALA A 35 3.08 8.97 -7.08
N PHE A 36 2.52 10.10 -7.51
CA PHE A 36 2.00 10.20 -8.87
C PHE A 36 3.08 10.04 -9.92
N GLN A 37 4.26 10.63 -9.69
CA GLN A 37 5.38 10.48 -10.62
C GLN A 37 5.76 9.02 -10.78
N LYS A 38 5.82 8.28 -9.69
CA LYS A 38 6.26 6.90 -9.71
C LYS A 38 5.18 5.94 -10.20
N ILE A 39 3.91 6.26 -9.99
CA ILE A 39 2.82 5.47 -10.56
C ILE A 39 2.89 5.50 -12.08
N ASP A 40 3.12 6.68 -12.65
CA ASP A 40 3.18 6.83 -14.09
C ASP A 40 4.42 6.14 -14.70
N SER A 41 5.55 6.16 -14.01
CA SER A 41 6.78 5.59 -14.53
C SER A 41 6.92 4.10 -14.25
N ASP A 42 6.48 3.64 -13.09
CA ASP A 42 6.80 2.29 -12.61
C ASP A 42 5.61 1.34 -12.56
N HIS A 43 4.39 1.85 -12.71
CA HIS A 43 3.15 1.06 -12.78
C HIS A 43 3.03 0.01 -11.65
N PRO A 44 2.98 0.45 -10.38
CA PRO A 44 2.87 -0.50 -9.27
C PRO A 44 1.54 -1.26 -9.31
N ASN A 45 1.56 -2.51 -8.86
CA ASN A 45 0.36 -3.35 -8.80
C ASN A 45 -0.38 -3.19 -7.48
N LEU A 46 0.35 -2.84 -6.43
CA LEU A 46 -0.15 -2.76 -5.06
C LEU A 46 0.46 -1.54 -4.39
N ILE A 47 -0.36 -0.77 -3.69
CA ILE A 47 0.09 0.42 -2.97
C ILE A 47 -0.33 0.33 -1.52
N PHE A 48 0.63 0.51 -0.61
CA PHE A 48 0.34 0.81 0.79
C PHE A 48 0.29 2.32 0.91
N MET A 49 -0.82 2.86 1.41
CA MET A 49 -1.08 4.28 1.45
C MET A 49 -1.38 4.74 2.87
N ASP A 50 -0.60 5.70 3.37
CA ASP A 50 -0.94 6.35 4.63
C ASP A 50 -1.89 7.51 4.37
N ILE A 51 -2.75 7.80 5.32
CA ILE A 51 -3.68 8.94 5.23
C ILE A 51 -2.95 10.24 5.56
N GLY A 52 -2.11 10.23 6.57
CA GLY A 52 -1.47 11.44 7.08
C GLY A 52 -0.26 11.89 6.32
N LEU A 53 -0.40 12.18 5.05
CA LEU A 53 0.71 12.64 4.22
C LEU A 53 0.77 14.17 4.19
N PRO A 54 1.96 14.75 3.99
CA PRO A 54 2.05 16.20 3.80
C PRO A 54 1.38 16.61 2.50
N GLY A 55 0.74 17.77 2.51
CA GLY A 55 -0.02 18.23 1.36
C GLY A 55 -1.36 17.53 1.25
N GLU A 56 -1.56 16.76 0.21
CA GLU A 56 -2.81 16.07 -0.02
C GLU A 56 -2.85 14.75 0.77
N ASN A 57 -3.95 14.48 1.47
CA ASN A 57 -4.04 13.27 2.27
C ASN A 57 -4.20 12.00 1.42
N GLY A 58 -3.90 10.85 2.04
CA GLY A 58 -3.90 9.57 1.32
C GLY A 58 -5.26 9.13 0.81
N LEU A 59 -6.36 9.58 1.41
CA LEU A 59 -7.70 9.23 0.92
C LEU A 59 -7.99 9.93 -0.40
N GLU A 60 -7.66 11.23 -0.51
CA GLU A 60 -7.80 11.95 -1.77
C GLU A 60 -6.89 11.38 -2.85
N LEU A 61 -5.67 11.01 -2.47
CA LEU A 61 -4.75 10.36 -3.40
C LEU A 61 -5.33 9.04 -3.90
N THR A 62 -5.92 8.26 -3.00
CA THR A 62 -6.55 6.99 -3.37
C THR A 62 -7.64 7.22 -4.41
N ARG A 63 -8.51 8.22 -4.19
CA ARG A 63 -9.57 8.54 -5.12
C ARG A 63 -9.01 8.87 -6.51
N LYS A 64 -7.98 9.71 -6.55
CA LYS A 64 -7.36 10.11 -7.83
C LYS A 64 -6.67 8.96 -8.53
N ILE A 65 -5.93 8.15 -7.78
CA ILE A 65 -5.23 7.01 -8.35
C ILE A 65 -6.22 6.01 -8.92
N LYS A 66 -7.28 5.71 -8.18
CA LYS A 66 -8.28 4.75 -8.65
C LYS A 66 -9.05 5.25 -9.87
N ALA A 67 -9.19 6.56 -10.03
CA ALA A 67 -9.84 7.12 -11.22
C ALA A 67 -9.03 6.82 -12.49
N ASP A 68 -7.70 6.91 -12.41
CA ASP A 68 -6.83 6.71 -13.56
C ASP A 68 -6.31 5.28 -13.67
N HIS A 69 -6.20 4.57 -12.55
CA HIS A 69 -5.64 3.22 -12.47
C HIS A 69 -6.54 2.32 -11.63
N PRO A 70 -7.73 1.96 -12.15
CA PRO A 70 -8.72 1.24 -11.33
C PRO A 70 -8.28 -0.17 -10.91
N ASP A 71 -7.31 -0.74 -11.61
CA ASP A 71 -6.85 -2.11 -11.29
C ASP A 71 -5.76 -2.16 -10.22
N VAL A 72 -5.22 -1.03 -9.81
CA VAL A 72 -4.21 -0.99 -8.74
C VAL A 72 -4.90 -1.29 -7.42
N ILE A 73 -4.32 -2.20 -6.64
CA ILE A 73 -4.83 -2.51 -5.31
C ILE A 73 -4.27 -1.49 -4.32
N ILE A 74 -5.14 -0.82 -3.58
CA ILE A 74 -4.71 0.15 -2.58
C ILE A 74 -5.11 -0.33 -1.19
N ILE A 75 -4.12 -0.50 -0.33
CA ILE A 75 -4.28 -0.86 1.07
C ILE A 75 -3.96 0.37 1.89
N ILE A 76 -4.96 0.93 2.57
CA ILE A 76 -4.72 2.02 3.51
C ILE A 76 -4.08 1.41 4.76
N LEU A 77 -2.98 2.00 5.20
CA LEU A 77 -2.27 1.55 6.39
C LEU A 77 -1.94 2.80 7.19
N THR A 78 -2.68 3.05 8.26
CA THR A 78 -2.63 4.33 8.94
C THR A 78 -2.77 4.20 10.45
N SER A 79 -2.25 5.22 11.17
CA SER A 79 -2.51 5.35 12.60
C SER A 79 -3.85 6.05 12.87
N HIS A 80 -4.53 6.55 11.83
CA HIS A 80 -5.82 7.23 11.96
C HIS A 80 -6.96 6.24 11.71
N ASP A 81 -7.25 5.40 12.70
CA ASP A 81 -8.27 4.37 12.56
C ASP A 81 -9.57 4.83 13.22
N SER A 82 -10.37 5.57 12.48
CA SER A 82 -11.67 6.01 12.94
C SER A 82 -12.76 5.55 11.97
N PRO A 83 -14.02 5.44 12.43
CA PRO A 83 -15.11 5.06 11.54
C PRO A 83 -15.24 5.98 10.33
N GLU A 84 -15.01 7.29 10.53
CA GLU A 84 -15.10 8.27 9.46
C GLU A 84 -14.06 8.02 8.37
N TYR A 85 -12.85 7.69 8.76
CA TYR A 85 -11.80 7.38 7.80
C TYR A 85 -12.05 6.06 7.08
N ARG A 86 -12.59 5.06 7.79
CA ARG A 86 -12.94 3.79 7.17
C ARG A 86 -14.04 3.95 6.14
N GLU A 87 -15.05 4.76 6.45
CA GLU A 87 -16.12 5.06 5.50
C GLU A 87 -15.60 5.80 4.29
N ALA A 88 -14.74 6.79 4.50
CA ALA A 88 -14.14 7.55 3.40
C ALA A 88 -13.28 6.64 2.52
N ALA A 89 -12.57 5.70 3.11
CA ALA A 89 -11.75 4.76 2.35
C ALA A 89 -12.62 3.92 1.40
N ILE A 90 -13.76 3.44 1.89
CA ILE A 90 -14.70 2.68 1.07
C ILE A 90 -15.25 3.57 -0.06
N ARG A 91 -15.67 4.78 0.29
CA ARG A 91 -16.25 5.73 -0.67
C ARG A 91 -15.27 6.08 -1.78
N TYR A 92 -13.97 6.16 -1.46
CA TYR A 92 -12.93 6.50 -2.41
C TYR A 92 -12.29 5.27 -3.06
N ARG A 93 -12.88 4.09 -2.81
CA ARG A 93 -12.55 2.84 -3.48
C ARG A 93 -11.18 2.25 -3.10
N ALA A 94 -10.72 2.52 -1.88
CA ALA A 94 -9.60 1.75 -1.33
C ALA A 94 -10.04 0.29 -1.23
N ASP A 95 -9.13 -0.63 -1.48
CA ASP A 95 -9.47 -2.04 -1.46
C ASP A 95 -9.46 -2.60 -0.04
N TYR A 96 -8.57 -2.11 0.80
CA TYR A 96 -8.44 -2.58 2.19
C TYR A 96 -8.02 -1.44 3.10
N PHE A 97 -8.34 -1.57 4.38
CA PHE A 97 -8.02 -0.57 5.39
C PHE A 97 -7.52 -1.27 6.65
N PHE A 98 -6.30 -0.94 7.07
CA PHE A 98 -5.73 -1.47 8.29
C PHE A 98 -5.13 -0.37 9.15
N SER A 99 -5.22 -0.53 10.46
CA SER A 99 -4.42 0.26 11.39
C SER A 99 -2.94 -0.16 11.26
N LYS A 100 -2.03 0.75 11.52
CA LYS A 100 -0.60 0.43 11.53
C LYS A 100 -0.26 -0.67 12.53
N ASP A 101 -1.08 -0.83 13.58
CA ASP A 101 -0.89 -1.91 14.55
C ASP A 101 -1.01 -3.30 13.92
N ALA A 102 -1.67 -3.41 12.76
CA ALA A 102 -1.80 -4.69 12.08
C ALA A 102 -0.46 -5.26 11.60
N LEU A 103 0.57 -4.43 11.51
CA LEU A 103 1.92 -4.91 11.18
C LEU A 103 2.56 -5.72 12.31
N LEU A 104 1.97 -5.66 13.51
CA LEU A 104 2.46 -6.44 14.65
C LEU A 104 2.09 -7.94 14.53
N ASN A 105 1.28 -8.28 13.54
CA ASN A 105 0.92 -9.67 13.29
C ASN A 105 0.96 -9.91 11.77
N ASP A 106 0.73 -11.15 11.35
CA ASP A 106 0.88 -11.54 9.96
C ASP A 106 -0.34 -11.28 9.08
N GLY A 107 -1.39 -10.70 9.62
CA GLY A 107 -2.65 -10.54 8.89
C GLY A 107 -2.52 -9.75 7.58
N VAL A 108 -1.79 -8.64 7.63
CA VAL A 108 -1.59 -7.81 6.43
C VAL A 108 -0.81 -8.58 5.37
N PHE A 109 0.24 -9.27 5.77
CA PHE A 109 1.11 -9.97 4.81
C PHE A 109 0.45 -11.23 4.25
N THR A 110 -0.39 -11.89 5.05
CA THR A 110 -1.21 -13.00 4.55
C THR A 110 -2.16 -12.50 3.47
N LEU A 111 -2.76 -11.34 3.68
CA LEU A 111 -3.63 -10.73 2.68
C LEU A 111 -2.84 -10.37 1.41
N VAL A 112 -1.66 -9.79 1.56
CA VAL A 112 -0.80 -9.43 0.42
C VAL A 112 -0.48 -10.68 -0.40
N LYS A 113 -0.12 -11.77 0.26
CA LYS A 113 0.16 -13.03 -0.42
C LYS A 113 -1.06 -13.48 -1.24
N SER A 114 -2.25 -13.42 -0.65
CA SER A 114 -3.49 -13.80 -1.32
C SER A 114 -3.75 -12.92 -2.56
N ILE A 115 -3.54 -11.62 -2.43
CA ILE A 115 -3.73 -10.67 -3.53
C ILE A 115 -2.76 -10.99 -4.68
N LEU A 116 -1.49 -11.23 -4.35
CA LEU A 116 -0.49 -11.50 -5.37
C LEU A 116 -0.80 -12.77 -6.13
N VAL A 117 -1.24 -13.82 -5.44
CA VAL A 117 -1.64 -15.07 -6.09
C VAL A 117 -2.81 -14.82 -7.04
N LYS A 118 -3.81 -14.06 -6.63
CA LYS A 118 -4.97 -13.75 -7.47
C LYS A 118 -4.59 -12.95 -8.70
N LYS A 119 -3.54 -12.13 -8.62
CA LYS A 119 -3.08 -11.34 -9.75
C LYS A 119 -2.11 -12.12 -10.65
N GLY A 120 -1.81 -13.35 -10.30
CA GLY A 120 -0.94 -14.19 -11.12
C GLY A 120 0.54 -14.08 -10.80
N PHE A 121 0.91 -13.46 -9.69
CA PHE A 121 2.31 -13.35 -9.29
C PHE A 121 2.70 -14.50 -8.36
N ASN A 122 3.97 -14.87 -8.38
CA ASN A 122 4.52 -15.73 -7.34
C ASN A 122 4.59 -14.92 -6.06
N ALA A 123 3.86 -15.34 -5.04
CA ALA A 123 3.80 -14.62 -3.79
C ALA A 123 5.08 -14.76 -2.99
N ASP A 124 5.83 -15.83 -3.24
CA ASP A 124 7.07 -16.09 -2.56
C ASP A 124 8.09 -16.60 -3.57
N ALA A 125 9.03 -15.75 -3.88
CA ALA A 125 10.04 -16.08 -4.88
C ALA A 125 10.93 -17.23 -4.46
N SER A 126 11.13 -17.41 -3.17
CA SER A 126 11.95 -18.53 -2.71
C SER A 126 11.25 -19.86 -2.96
N ASP A 127 9.93 -19.79 -3.15
CA ASP A 127 9.18 -20.99 -3.46
C ASP A 127 9.04 -21.23 -4.90
N SER A 128 9.48 -20.37 -5.70
CA SER A 128 9.27 -20.52 -7.13
C SER A 128 10.08 -21.69 -7.58
N ARG A 129 10.09 -22.41 -6.99
CA ARG A 129 10.55 -23.51 -7.19
C ARG A 129 10.47 -24.39 -8.05
#